data_3e523fc9831b11d35e31cc95bf5a1ad3
#
_entry.id   3e523fc9831b11d35e31cc95bf5a1ad3
#
_cell.length_a   1.000
_cell.length_b   1.000
_cell.length_c   1.000
_cell.angle_alpha   90.00
_cell.angle_beta   90.00
_cell.angle_gamma   90.00
#
_symmetry.space_group_name_H-M   'P 1'
#
loop_
_entity.id
_entity.type
_entity.pdbx_description
1 polymer ?
#
loop_
_entity_poly.entity_id
_entity_poly.type
_entity_poly.pdbx_seq_one_letter_code
_entity_poly.pdbx_strand_id
1 'polypeptide(L)'
;MAEIFREITPLTHYDCFLVFERSKKDFDFPIHTHDELELNFIFNGAGVLRVVGDHKEEISDLELVLVGARLPHCWMTHNYEFKKDKGEMTEITIQFHKDLLDEKFLRRNQLIFIKSLLEKAGRGISFPQETIKQLEPRLRKLSKLSGFDSVLELYSILHDLSLTRGIQLLSNESFADEKPSFVNRRVELVYEYIRANYHKQITLGEISKMVGMTEVSFSRFFKKTTCKTFVDSINDIRLGNAFRMLMDSSFSISEIAFKC
;
A
#
# COMPACT_ATOMS: atom_id res chain seq x y z
N MET A 1 0.21 20.01 14.02
CA MET A 1 -0.32 18.82 13.35
C MET A 1 0.87 17.95 12.95
N ALA A 2 0.84 16.65 13.20
CA ALA A 2 1.88 15.75 12.70
C ALA A 2 1.87 15.80 11.17
N GLU A 3 3.06 15.86 10.55
CA GLU A 3 3.19 15.89 9.09
C GLU A 3 2.83 14.50 8.55
N ILE A 4 1.84 14.41 7.66
CA ILE A 4 1.42 13.16 7.05
C ILE A 4 2.36 12.85 5.89
N PHE A 5 3.01 11.69 5.92
CA PHE A 5 3.94 11.27 4.87
C PHE A 5 3.18 10.77 3.65
N ARG A 6 3.75 10.99 2.47
CA ARG A 6 3.29 10.30 1.28
C ARG A 6 4.21 9.12 1.01
N GLU A 7 3.69 7.93 1.23
CA GLU A 7 4.33 6.70 0.79
C GLU A 7 4.14 6.54 -0.71
N ILE A 8 5.14 5.99 -1.36
CA ILE A 8 5.07 5.62 -2.76
C ILE A 8 5.41 4.16 -2.86
N THR A 9 4.41 3.44 -3.30
CA THR A 9 4.50 2.01 -3.46
C THR A 9 5.33 1.66 -4.69
N PRO A 10 6.01 0.52 -4.72
CA PRO A 10 6.71 0.05 -5.91
C PRO A 10 5.75 -0.50 -7.00
N LEU A 11 4.44 -0.42 -6.79
CA LEU A 11 3.41 -0.84 -7.74
C LEU A 11 3.50 -0.02 -9.03
N THR A 12 3.53 -0.67 -10.18
CA THR A 12 3.55 -0.02 -11.49
C THR A 12 2.23 -0.22 -12.23
N HIS A 13 2.01 0.53 -13.30
CA HIS A 13 0.81 0.39 -14.15
C HIS A 13 0.65 -0.99 -14.81
N TYR A 14 1.71 -1.82 -14.79
CA TYR A 14 1.69 -3.19 -15.35
C TYR A 14 1.35 -4.23 -14.30
N ASP A 15 1.34 -3.87 -13.02
CA ASP A 15 1.02 -4.78 -11.92
C ASP A 15 -0.47 -4.69 -11.60
N CYS A 16 -1.10 -5.83 -11.40
CA CYS A 16 -2.45 -5.84 -10.85
C CYS A 16 -2.43 -5.43 -9.37
N PHE A 17 -1.45 -5.95 -8.61
CA PHE A 17 -1.28 -5.69 -7.19
C PHE A 17 0.10 -6.14 -6.71
N LEU A 18 0.47 -5.74 -5.50
CA LEU A 18 1.63 -6.25 -4.76
C LEU A 18 1.18 -6.86 -3.44
N VAL A 19 1.88 -7.91 -3.01
CA VAL A 19 1.69 -8.51 -1.69
C VAL A 19 3.03 -8.49 -0.96
N PHE A 20 2.99 -8.02 0.28
CA PHE A 20 4.12 -8.06 1.20
C PHE A 20 3.73 -8.86 2.43
N GLU A 21 4.46 -9.92 2.74
CA GLU A 21 4.33 -10.65 4.00
C GLU A 21 5.58 -10.36 4.84
N ARG A 22 5.41 -9.82 6.03
CA ARG A 22 6.50 -9.38 6.91
C ARG A 22 6.25 -9.83 8.33
N SER A 23 7.28 -10.44 8.96
CA SER A 23 7.30 -10.62 10.40
C SER A 23 7.90 -9.40 11.07
N LYS A 24 7.22 -8.86 12.07
CA LYS A 24 7.60 -7.63 12.76
C LYS A 24 7.62 -7.82 14.28
N LYS A 25 8.54 -7.14 14.94
CA LYS A 25 8.55 -7.01 16.41
C LYS A 25 7.85 -5.74 16.85
N ASP A 26 7.81 -4.74 15.97
CA ASP A 26 7.19 -3.44 16.18
C ASP A 26 6.60 -2.88 14.88
N PHE A 27 5.70 -1.93 15.03
CA PHE A 27 5.18 -1.08 13.98
C PHE A 27 5.64 0.35 14.27
N ASP A 28 6.58 0.85 13.50
CA ASP A 28 7.23 2.16 13.67
C ASP A 28 7.05 3.08 12.46
N PHE A 29 6.36 2.61 11.41
CA PHE A 29 6.12 3.42 10.22
C PHE A 29 5.13 4.55 10.53
N PRO A 30 5.47 5.81 10.23
CA PRO A 30 4.66 6.96 10.60
C PRO A 30 3.33 7.00 9.84
N ILE A 31 2.43 7.89 10.28
CA ILE A 31 1.17 8.14 9.56
C ILE A 31 1.47 8.60 8.13
N HIS A 32 0.87 7.92 7.17
CA HIS A 32 1.16 8.11 5.74
C HIS A 32 -0.09 7.99 4.88
N THR A 33 0.08 8.36 3.61
CA THR A 33 -0.92 8.18 2.55
C THR A 33 -0.25 7.66 1.30
N HIS A 34 -0.98 6.93 0.48
CA HIS A 34 -0.57 6.52 -0.87
C HIS A 34 -1.77 6.51 -1.83
N ASP A 35 -1.54 6.38 -3.13
CA ASP A 35 -2.61 6.45 -4.14
C ASP A 35 -3.34 5.13 -4.37
N GLU A 36 -2.78 4.04 -3.89
CA GLU A 36 -3.33 2.70 -3.99
C GLU A 36 -4.39 2.46 -2.91
N LEU A 37 -5.24 1.47 -3.15
CA LEU A 37 -5.99 0.83 -2.07
C LEU A 37 -5.09 -0.18 -1.38
N GLU A 38 -5.27 -0.33 -0.07
CA GLU A 38 -4.51 -1.27 0.74
C GLU A 38 -5.43 -2.16 1.56
N LEU A 39 -5.30 -3.48 1.38
CA LEU A 39 -5.87 -4.45 2.28
C LEU A 39 -4.76 -4.94 3.22
N ASN A 40 -4.87 -4.55 4.48
CA ASN A 40 -3.88 -4.87 5.51
C ASN A 40 -4.43 -5.93 6.46
N PHE A 41 -3.73 -7.04 6.57
CA PHE A 41 -4.03 -8.14 7.48
C PHE A 41 -2.91 -8.33 8.48
N ILE A 42 -3.25 -8.25 9.77
CA ILE A 42 -2.30 -8.43 10.88
C ILE A 42 -2.79 -9.58 11.75
N PHE A 43 -1.86 -10.45 12.16
CA PHE A 43 -2.10 -11.44 13.20
C PHE A 43 -1.01 -11.40 14.28
N ASN A 44 -1.36 -11.85 15.49
CA ASN A 44 -0.62 -11.64 16.73
C ASN A 44 -0.47 -10.13 17.08
N GLY A 45 -1.42 -9.29 16.63
CA GLY A 45 -1.35 -7.83 16.71
C GLY A 45 -1.99 -7.21 17.94
N ALA A 46 -2.45 -7.99 18.92
CA ALA A 46 -3.17 -7.48 20.10
C ALA A 46 -2.38 -6.40 20.83
N GLY A 47 -2.97 -5.19 20.98
CA GLY A 47 -2.35 -4.04 21.63
C GLY A 47 -1.59 -3.09 20.68
N VAL A 48 -1.53 -3.39 19.39
CA VAL A 48 -1.07 -2.43 18.38
C VAL A 48 -2.14 -1.35 18.20
N LEU A 49 -1.74 -0.09 18.12
CA LEU A 49 -2.63 1.03 17.86
C LEU A 49 -2.81 1.22 16.35
N ARG A 50 -4.03 1.06 15.86
CA ARG A 50 -4.43 1.45 14.50
C ARG A 50 -4.88 2.90 14.47
N VAL A 51 -4.41 3.65 13.48
CA VAL A 51 -4.89 4.98 13.12
C VAL A 51 -5.33 4.95 11.66
N VAL A 52 -6.60 5.29 11.37
CA VAL A 52 -7.13 5.41 9.99
C VAL A 52 -8.02 6.64 9.95
N GLY A 53 -7.60 7.67 9.22
CA GLY A 53 -8.25 8.98 9.25
C GLY A 53 -8.24 9.59 10.66
N ASP A 54 -9.41 9.90 11.18
CA ASP A 54 -9.64 10.40 12.53
C ASP A 54 -9.92 9.30 13.57
N HIS A 55 -9.96 8.04 13.16
CA HIS A 55 -10.22 6.90 14.04
C HIS A 55 -8.92 6.33 14.61
N LYS A 56 -8.93 6.09 15.95
CA LYS A 56 -7.83 5.46 16.68
C LYS A 56 -8.37 4.38 17.60
N GLU A 57 -7.79 3.19 17.53
CA GLU A 57 -8.17 2.07 18.38
C GLU A 57 -7.03 1.05 18.49
N GLU A 58 -6.90 0.42 19.67
CA GLU A 58 -6.04 -0.74 19.83
C GLU A 58 -6.69 -1.96 19.18
N ILE A 59 -5.95 -2.66 18.33
CA ILE A 59 -6.46 -3.81 17.61
C ILE A 59 -6.44 -5.08 18.47
N SER A 60 -7.31 -6.01 18.11
CA SER A 60 -7.27 -7.37 18.65
C SER A 60 -6.16 -8.20 18.00
N ASP A 61 -6.11 -9.48 18.32
CA ASP A 61 -5.09 -10.41 17.82
C ASP A 61 -5.09 -10.53 16.28
N LEU A 62 -6.28 -10.53 15.69
CA LEU A 62 -6.50 -10.53 14.25
C LEU A 62 -7.13 -9.21 13.82
N GLU A 63 -6.57 -8.61 12.79
CA GLU A 63 -7.06 -7.37 12.18
C GLU A 63 -7.10 -7.51 10.65
N LEU A 64 -8.17 -7.08 10.02
CA LEU A 64 -8.26 -6.92 8.58
C LEU A 64 -8.91 -5.59 8.28
N VAL A 65 -8.20 -4.72 7.58
CA VAL A 65 -8.66 -3.38 7.21
C VAL A 65 -8.44 -3.14 5.73
N LEU A 66 -9.46 -2.61 5.06
CA LEU A 66 -9.32 -2.07 3.70
C LEU A 66 -9.25 -0.54 3.79
N VAL A 67 -8.12 0.01 3.41
CA VAL A 67 -7.83 1.45 3.36
C VAL A 67 -7.98 1.94 1.93
N GLY A 68 -8.71 3.03 1.73
CA GLY A 68 -8.88 3.67 0.43
C GLY A 68 -7.69 4.53 0.05
N ALA A 69 -7.61 4.86 -1.24
CA ALA A 69 -6.58 5.74 -1.77
C ALA A 69 -6.54 7.09 -1.00
N ARG A 70 -5.34 7.52 -0.63
CA ARG A 70 -5.04 8.80 0.05
C ARG A 70 -5.61 8.96 1.45
N LEU A 71 -6.25 7.95 2.02
CA LEU A 71 -6.71 8.00 3.40
C LEU A 71 -5.50 7.87 4.35
N PRO A 72 -5.26 8.85 5.26
CA PRO A 72 -4.15 8.79 6.21
C PRO A 72 -4.28 7.59 7.13
N HIS A 73 -3.22 6.79 7.26
CA HIS A 73 -3.25 5.62 8.12
C HIS A 73 -1.85 5.23 8.63
N CYS A 74 -1.82 4.48 9.72
CA CYS A 74 -0.66 3.76 10.25
C CYS A 74 -1.07 2.76 11.32
N TRP A 75 -0.16 1.82 11.60
CA TRP A 75 -0.17 0.99 12.78
C TRP A 75 1.05 1.32 13.63
N MET A 76 0.91 1.37 14.95
CA MET A 76 1.99 1.75 15.86
C MET A 76 1.99 0.86 17.10
N THR A 77 3.17 0.38 17.49
CA THR A 77 3.38 -0.22 18.78
C THR A 77 3.69 0.89 19.79
N HIS A 78 2.74 1.23 20.69
CA HIS A 78 2.95 2.33 21.64
C HIS A 78 3.13 1.87 23.09
N ASN A 79 2.35 0.92 23.57
CA ASN A 79 2.43 0.26 24.86
C ASN A 79 2.56 -1.26 24.71
N TYR A 80 2.99 -1.71 23.54
CA TYR A 80 3.08 -3.12 23.21
C TYR A 80 4.30 -3.73 23.91
N GLU A 81 4.06 -4.63 24.85
CA GLU A 81 5.11 -5.51 25.38
C GLU A 81 5.18 -6.77 24.51
N PHE A 82 6.28 -6.90 23.77
CA PHE A 82 6.54 -8.12 22.99
C PHE A 82 6.55 -9.33 23.93
N LYS A 83 5.51 -10.15 23.86
CA LYS A 83 5.42 -11.42 24.61
C LYS A 83 6.06 -12.51 23.77
N LYS A 84 7.24 -12.98 24.17
CA LYS A 84 7.97 -14.06 23.49
C LYS A 84 7.16 -15.32 23.23
N ASP A 85 6.16 -15.59 24.03
CA ASP A 85 5.25 -16.74 23.99
C ASP A 85 4.18 -16.62 22.88
N LYS A 86 3.91 -15.42 22.38
CA LYS A 86 2.92 -15.20 21.29
C LYS A 86 3.50 -15.25 19.88
N GLY A 87 4.84 -15.26 19.73
CA GLY A 87 5.50 -15.17 18.44
C GLY A 87 5.60 -13.74 17.91
N GLU A 88 6.21 -13.59 16.73
CA GLU A 88 6.29 -12.30 16.04
C GLU A 88 4.92 -11.94 15.42
N MET A 89 4.62 -10.65 15.39
CA MET A 89 3.49 -10.15 14.62
C MET A 89 3.73 -10.38 13.14
N THR A 90 2.74 -10.82 12.40
CA THR A 90 2.84 -10.91 10.95
C THR A 90 1.86 -9.96 10.30
N GLU A 91 2.35 -9.23 9.33
CA GLU A 91 1.59 -8.33 8.49
C GLU A 91 1.59 -8.85 7.06
N ILE A 92 0.42 -8.95 6.45
CA ILE A 92 0.24 -9.16 5.01
C ILE A 92 -0.42 -7.90 4.47
N THR A 93 0.33 -7.13 3.68
CA THR A 93 -0.14 -5.92 3.03
C THR A 93 -0.36 -6.21 1.55
N ILE A 94 -1.56 -5.93 1.04
CA ILE A 94 -1.93 -6.09 -0.36
C ILE A 94 -2.27 -4.71 -0.90
N GLN A 95 -1.44 -4.18 -1.80
CA GLN A 95 -1.64 -2.87 -2.41
C GLN A 95 -2.02 -3.04 -3.88
N PHE A 96 -3.06 -2.33 -4.32
CA PHE A 96 -3.57 -2.39 -5.69
C PHE A 96 -4.10 -1.04 -6.15
N HIS A 97 -3.99 -0.75 -7.45
CA HIS A 97 -4.51 0.49 -8.02
C HIS A 97 -6.03 0.56 -7.92
N LYS A 98 -6.56 1.77 -7.73
CA LYS A 98 -8.01 2.03 -7.80
C LYS A 98 -8.60 1.61 -9.17
N ASP A 99 -7.78 1.60 -10.22
CA ASP A 99 -8.16 1.25 -11.59
C ASP A 99 -7.99 -0.25 -11.88
N LEU A 100 -7.61 -1.08 -10.89
CA LEU A 100 -7.55 -2.54 -11.03
C LEU A 100 -8.86 -3.11 -11.57
N LEU A 101 -9.96 -2.52 -11.14
CA LEU A 101 -11.29 -2.71 -11.70
C LEU A 101 -11.75 -1.35 -12.25
N ASP A 102 -11.63 -1.13 -13.56
CA ASP A 102 -11.98 0.14 -14.15
C ASP A 102 -13.46 0.51 -13.95
N GLU A 103 -13.78 1.79 -14.02
CA GLU A 103 -15.13 2.29 -13.75
C GLU A 103 -16.18 1.67 -14.69
N LYS A 104 -15.83 1.40 -15.95
CA LYS A 104 -16.74 0.76 -16.91
C LYS A 104 -17.06 -0.67 -16.53
N PHE A 105 -16.05 -1.39 -16.04
CA PHE A 105 -16.22 -2.76 -15.56
C PHE A 105 -17.05 -2.79 -14.28
N LEU A 106 -16.76 -1.92 -13.31
CA LEU A 106 -17.50 -1.81 -12.05
C LEU A 106 -18.98 -1.39 -12.21
N ARG A 107 -19.37 -0.84 -13.35
CA ARG A 107 -20.79 -0.55 -13.67
C ARG A 107 -21.61 -1.80 -14.06
N ARG A 108 -20.99 -2.98 -14.18
CA ARG A 108 -21.69 -4.23 -14.46
C ARG A 108 -22.47 -4.70 -13.24
N ASN A 109 -23.69 -5.20 -13.46
CA ASN A 109 -24.60 -5.62 -12.39
C ASN A 109 -23.98 -6.63 -11.42
N GLN A 110 -23.12 -7.53 -11.91
CA GLN A 110 -22.46 -8.56 -11.10
C GLN A 110 -21.42 -7.97 -10.13
N LEU A 111 -20.98 -6.73 -10.35
CA LEU A 111 -19.90 -6.09 -9.57
C LEU A 111 -20.39 -5.00 -8.61
N ILE A 112 -21.69 -4.83 -8.47
CA ILE A 112 -22.29 -3.75 -7.67
C ILE A 112 -21.83 -3.78 -6.19
N PHE A 113 -21.63 -4.96 -5.61
CA PHE A 113 -21.17 -5.10 -4.24
C PHE A 113 -19.69 -4.75 -4.13
N ILE A 114 -18.85 -5.20 -5.09
CA ILE A 114 -17.42 -4.84 -5.11
C ILE A 114 -17.27 -3.33 -5.30
N LYS A 115 -18.04 -2.72 -6.20
CA LYS A 115 -18.06 -1.27 -6.39
C LYS A 115 -18.36 -0.55 -5.07
N SER A 116 -19.43 -0.97 -4.37
CA SER A 116 -19.80 -0.39 -3.07
C SER A 116 -18.71 -0.59 -2.00
N LEU A 117 -18.01 -1.72 -2.00
CA LEU A 117 -16.86 -1.96 -1.12
C LEU A 117 -15.74 -0.94 -1.37
N LEU A 118 -15.33 -0.76 -2.64
CA LEU A 118 -14.25 0.15 -3.00
C LEU A 118 -14.61 1.61 -2.72
N GLU A 119 -15.86 2.03 -2.94
CA GLU A 119 -16.34 3.36 -2.58
C GLU A 119 -16.26 3.60 -1.06
N LYS A 120 -16.69 2.62 -0.24
CA LYS A 120 -16.63 2.69 1.22
C LYS A 120 -15.20 2.68 1.76
N ALA A 121 -14.25 2.08 1.03
CA ALA A 121 -12.84 2.03 1.43
C ALA A 121 -12.23 3.43 1.62
N GLY A 122 -12.77 4.47 0.96
CA GLY A 122 -12.36 5.87 1.18
C GLY A 122 -12.52 6.35 2.62
N ARG A 123 -13.27 5.62 3.46
CA ARG A 123 -13.44 5.87 4.89
C ARG A 123 -12.71 4.84 5.77
N GLY A 124 -11.97 3.90 5.17
CA GLY A 124 -11.41 2.75 5.87
C GLY A 124 -12.50 1.77 6.34
N ILE A 125 -12.31 0.50 6.08
CA ILE A 125 -13.26 -0.55 6.46
C ILE A 125 -12.55 -1.55 7.36
N SER A 126 -13.02 -1.71 8.60
CA SER A 126 -12.63 -2.83 9.46
C SER A 126 -13.64 -3.96 9.32
N PHE A 127 -13.13 -5.19 9.22
CA PHE A 127 -13.95 -6.39 9.05
C PHE A 127 -14.13 -7.15 10.38
N PRO A 128 -15.28 -7.84 10.56
CA PRO A 128 -15.55 -8.59 11.78
C PRO A 128 -14.66 -9.83 11.88
N GLN A 129 -14.34 -10.24 13.10
CA GLN A 129 -13.43 -11.35 13.43
C GLN A 129 -13.81 -12.66 12.74
N GLU A 130 -15.10 -12.93 12.55
CA GLU A 130 -15.57 -14.13 11.85
C GLU A 130 -15.11 -14.13 10.38
N THR A 131 -15.28 -13.02 9.68
CA THR A 131 -14.82 -12.85 8.30
C THR A 131 -13.30 -12.98 8.21
N ILE A 132 -12.57 -12.39 9.16
CA ILE A 132 -11.11 -12.46 9.18
C ILE A 132 -10.65 -13.91 9.30
N LYS A 133 -11.20 -14.69 10.23
CA LYS A 133 -10.87 -16.10 10.41
C LYS A 133 -11.19 -16.95 9.18
N GLN A 134 -12.27 -16.66 8.48
CA GLN A 134 -12.63 -17.36 7.24
C GLN A 134 -11.65 -17.06 6.10
N LEU A 135 -11.17 -15.81 6.00
CA LEU A 135 -10.29 -15.37 4.92
C LEU A 135 -8.79 -15.55 5.22
N GLU A 136 -8.39 -15.72 6.48
CA GLU A 136 -6.99 -15.89 6.88
C GLU A 136 -6.22 -16.93 6.04
N PRO A 137 -6.71 -18.17 5.83
CA PRO A 137 -5.99 -19.16 5.03
C PRO A 137 -5.77 -18.70 3.58
N ARG A 138 -6.71 -17.94 3.03
CA ARG A 138 -6.67 -17.43 1.67
C ARG A 138 -5.71 -16.24 1.53
N LEU A 139 -5.69 -15.33 2.51
CA LEU A 139 -4.75 -14.22 2.57
C LEU A 139 -3.30 -14.73 2.66
N ARG A 140 -3.05 -15.75 3.51
CA ARG A 140 -1.74 -16.41 3.61
C ARG A 140 -1.36 -17.16 2.33
N LYS A 141 -2.33 -17.75 1.63
CA LYS A 141 -2.10 -18.40 0.34
C LYS A 141 -1.76 -17.39 -0.74
N LEU A 142 -2.44 -16.24 -0.76
CA LEU A 142 -2.24 -15.19 -1.77
C LEU A 142 -0.80 -14.68 -1.80
N SER A 143 -0.12 -14.56 -0.63
CA SER A 143 1.29 -14.15 -0.56
C SER A 143 2.26 -15.12 -1.25
N LYS A 144 1.80 -16.35 -1.53
CA LYS A 144 2.59 -17.44 -2.16
C LYS A 144 2.18 -17.74 -3.60
N LEU A 145 1.10 -17.14 -4.07
CA LEU A 145 0.62 -17.30 -5.43
C LEU A 145 1.32 -16.31 -6.38
N SER A 146 1.39 -16.68 -7.64
CA SER A 146 1.91 -15.84 -8.73
C SER A 146 1.04 -15.95 -9.98
N GLY A 147 1.27 -15.07 -10.94
CA GLY A 147 0.57 -15.08 -12.22
C GLY A 147 -0.95 -14.89 -12.09
N PHE A 148 -1.70 -15.39 -13.06
CA PHE A 148 -3.14 -15.16 -13.15
C PHE A 148 -3.94 -15.75 -11.98
N ASP A 149 -3.49 -16.86 -11.41
CA ASP A 149 -4.15 -17.48 -10.25
C ASP A 149 -4.17 -16.55 -9.03
N SER A 150 -3.12 -15.75 -8.84
CA SER A 150 -3.08 -14.75 -7.77
C SER A 150 -4.10 -13.62 -7.99
N VAL A 151 -4.33 -13.23 -9.25
CA VAL A 151 -5.33 -12.22 -9.61
C VAL A 151 -6.73 -12.72 -9.34
N LEU A 152 -7.03 -13.96 -9.74
CA LEU A 152 -8.32 -14.61 -9.47
C LEU A 152 -8.60 -14.73 -7.97
N GLU A 153 -7.57 -15.10 -7.18
CA GLU A 153 -7.71 -15.21 -5.73
C GLU A 153 -7.99 -13.84 -5.08
N LEU A 154 -7.27 -12.78 -5.49
CA LEU A 154 -7.56 -11.43 -5.00
C LEU A 154 -8.99 -10.99 -5.33
N TYR A 155 -9.45 -11.19 -6.55
CA TYR A 155 -10.83 -10.82 -6.94
C TYR A 155 -11.86 -11.61 -6.14
N SER A 156 -11.60 -12.90 -5.89
CA SER A 156 -12.47 -13.72 -5.07
C SER A 156 -12.49 -13.26 -3.60
N ILE A 157 -11.35 -12.85 -3.03
CA ILE A 157 -11.27 -12.25 -1.69
C ILE A 157 -12.06 -10.93 -1.65
N LEU A 158 -11.86 -10.04 -2.63
CA LEU A 158 -12.62 -8.78 -2.69
C LEU A 158 -14.13 -9.01 -2.83
N HIS A 159 -14.54 -10.05 -3.57
CA HIS A 159 -15.93 -10.44 -3.66
C HIS A 159 -16.49 -10.85 -2.29
N ASP A 160 -15.83 -11.75 -1.56
CA ASP A 160 -16.29 -12.19 -0.24
C ASP A 160 -16.33 -11.04 0.77
N LEU A 161 -15.32 -10.18 0.76
CA LEU A 161 -15.31 -8.96 1.57
C LEU A 161 -16.49 -8.03 1.22
N SER A 162 -16.87 -7.95 -0.05
CA SER A 162 -17.99 -7.11 -0.50
C SER A 162 -19.36 -7.58 -0.01
N LEU A 163 -19.48 -8.86 0.34
CA LEU A 163 -20.69 -9.47 0.86
C LEU A 163 -20.73 -9.50 2.40
N THR A 164 -19.63 -9.11 3.05
CA THR A 164 -19.52 -9.15 4.51
C THR A 164 -20.50 -8.18 5.16
N ARG A 165 -21.22 -8.70 6.18
CA ARG A 165 -22.08 -7.90 7.05
C ARG A 165 -21.33 -7.49 8.31
N GLY A 166 -21.76 -6.41 8.97
CA GLY A 166 -21.14 -5.96 10.23
C GLY A 166 -19.77 -5.29 10.05
N ILE A 167 -19.46 -4.79 8.86
CA ILE A 167 -18.28 -3.95 8.63
C ILE A 167 -18.40 -2.65 9.42
N GLN A 168 -17.27 -2.15 9.92
CA GLN A 168 -17.17 -0.85 10.58
C GLN A 168 -16.44 0.14 9.65
N LEU A 169 -17.06 1.29 9.39
CA LEU A 169 -16.38 2.41 8.74
C LEU A 169 -15.59 3.19 9.78
N LEU A 170 -14.31 3.44 9.51
CA LEU A 170 -13.37 3.96 10.50
C LEU A 170 -13.31 5.48 10.51
N SER A 171 -13.24 6.13 9.37
CA SER A 171 -13.16 7.59 9.34
C SER A 171 -14.46 8.25 8.94
N ASN A 172 -14.53 9.55 9.25
CA ASN A 172 -15.64 10.42 8.87
C ASN A 172 -15.57 10.83 7.36
N GLU A 173 -16.66 11.24 6.75
CA GLU A 173 -16.72 11.55 5.31
C GLU A 173 -15.79 12.68 4.86
N SER A 174 -15.37 13.55 5.77
CA SER A 174 -14.50 14.70 5.47
C SER A 174 -13.09 14.34 4.98
N PHE A 175 -12.62 13.10 5.19
CA PHE A 175 -11.31 12.65 4.69
C PHE A 175 -11.34 12.10 3.26
N ALA A 176 -12.50 11.74 2.75
CA ALA A 176 -12.63 11.12 1.42
C ALA A 176 -12.37 12.10 0.25
N ASP A 177 -12.44 13.42 0.48
CA ASP A 177 -12.46 14.47 -0.56
C ASP A 177 -11.25 15.41 -0.56
N GLU A 178 -10.17 15.12 0.18
CA GLU A 178 -8.99 16.00 0.18
C GLU A 178 -8.29 16.01 -1.18
N LYS A 179 -8.34 17.18 -1.84
CA LYS A 179 -7.60 17.41 -3.08
C LYS A 179 -6.08 17.37 -2.82
N PRO A 180 -5.28 16.80 -3.73
CA PRO A 180 -3.83 16.76 -3.59
C PRO A 180 -3.26 18.16 -3.34
N SER A 181 -2.45 18.31 -2.30
CA SER A 181 -1.72 19.57 -2.09
C SER A 181 -0.71 19.78 -3.22
N PHE A 182 -0.29 21.05 -3.44
CA PHE A 182 0.76 21.41 -4.42
C PHE A 182 2.08 20.64 -4.13
N VAL A 183 2.36 20.34 -2.88
CA VAL A 183 3.51 19.52 -2.43
C VAL A 183 3.42 18.10 -2.99
N ASN A 184 2.26 17.48 -2.90
CA ASN A 184 2.03 16.11 -3.40
C ASN A 184 2.25 16.02 -4.91
N ARG A 185 1.81 17.02 -5.68
CA ARG A 185 1.98 17.04 -7.14
C ARG A 185 3.45 17.02 -7.58
N ARG A 186 4.35 17.72 -6.85
CA ARG A 186 5.80 17.68 -7.17
C ARG A 186 6.40 16.30 -6.93
N VAL A 187 6.01 15.66 -5.85
CA VAL A 187 6.46 14.29 -5.53
C VAL A 187 5.93 13.32 -6.58
N GLU A 188 4.66 13.42 -6.97
CA GLU A 188 4.06 12.63 -8.07
C GLU A 188 4.88 12.72 -9.35
N LEU A 189 5.18 13.93 -9.82
CA LEU A 189 5.97 14.15 -11.03
C LEU A 189 7.36 13.47 -10.95
N VAL A 190 8.00 13.54 -9.78
CA VAL A 190 9.31 12.88 -9.58
C VAL A 190 9.19 11.37 -9.74
N TYR A 191 8.17 10.76 -9.13
CA TYR A 191 8.02 9.31 -9.21
C TYR A 191 7.53 8.84 -10.57
N GLU A 192 6.66 9.57 -11.25
CA GLU A 192 6.30 9.31 -12.64
C GLU A 192 7.56 9.31 -13.53
N TYR A 193 8.44 10.30 -13.31
CA TYR A 193 9.69 10.37 -14.04
C TYR A 193 10.61 9.18 -13.73
N ILE A 194 10.79 8.81 -12.45
CA ILE A 194 11.60 7.66 -12.05
C ILE A 194 11.03 6.37 -12.69
N ARG A 195 9.73 6.15 -12.61
CA ARG A 195 9.07 4.97 -13.19
C ARG A 195 9.27 4.86 -14.70
N ALA A 196 9.19 5.97 -15.40
CA ALA A 196 9.41 6.01 -16.86
C ALA A 196 10.88 5.84 -17.27
N ASN A 197 11.83 6.10 -16.38
CA ASN A 197 13.25 6.25 -16.72
C ASN A 197 14.20 5.44 -15.83
N TYR A 198 13.71 4.54 -14.95
CA TYR A 198 14.54 3.81 -13.97
C TYR A 198 15.69 3.00 -14.60
N HIS A 199 15.53 2.57 -15.86
CA HIS A 199 16.50 1.80 -16.62
C HIS A 199 17.74 2.61 -17.04
N LYS A 200 17.76 3.93 -16.85
CA LYS A 200 18.89 4.80 -17.17
C LYS A 200 19.39 5.53 -15.93
N GLN A 201 20.52 6.19 -16.05
CA GLN A 201 21.03 7.06 -14.98
C GLN A 201 20.11 8.27 -14.82
N ILE A 202 19.59 8.47 -13.60
CA ILE A 202 18.78 9.63 -13.23
C ILE A 202 19.60 10.43 -12.23
N THR A 203 19.83 11.72 -12.52
CA THR A 203 20.62 12.61 -11.67
C THR A 203 19.77 13.51 -10.80
N LEU A 204 20.29 13.88 -9.63
CA LEU A 204 19.64 14.82 -8.72
C LEU A 204 19.41 16.19 -9.41
N GLY A 205 20.40 16.64 -10.23
CA GLY A 205 20.31 17.89 -10.97
C GLY A 205 19.19 17.93 -12.00
N GLU A 206 18.95 16.80 -12.69
CA GLU A 206 17.87 16.67 -13.66
C GLU A 206 16.51 16.81 -12.99
N ILE A 207 16.29 16.08 -11.89
CA ILE A 207 15.02 16.08 -11.18
C ILE A 207 14.75 17.41 -10.46
N SER A 208 15.78 17.98 -9.83
CA SER A 208 15.63 19.26 -9.14
C SER A 208 15.21 20.38 -10.10
N LYS A 209 15.78 20.41 -11.32
CA LYS A 209 15.37 21.34 -12.38
C LYS A 209 13.92 21.11 -12.83
N MET A 210 13.52 19.85 -13.00
CA MET A 210 12.16 19.49 -13.41
C MET A 210 11.10 20.02 -12.44
N VAL A 211 11.38 19.96 -11.13
CA VAL A 211 10.44 20.46 -10.10
C VAL A 211 10.68 21.91 -9.67
N GLY A 212 11.61 22.63 -10.35
CA GLY A 212 11.90 24.03 -10.10
C GLY A 212 12.58 24.29 -8.74
N MET A 213 13.52 23.43 -8.34
CA MET A 213 14.25 23.52 -7.07
C MET A 213 15.77 23.43 -7.28
N THR A 214 16.55 23.87 -6.29
CA THR A 214 17.98 23.52 -6.23
C THR A 214 18.14 22.10 -5.73
N GLU A 215 19.25 21.43 -6.04
CA GLU A 215 19.53 20.05 -5.61
C GLU A 215 19.43 19.89 -4.08
N VAL A 216 19.99 20.84 -3.33
CA VAL A 216 19.98 20.82 -1.86
C VAL A 216 18.54 20.97 -1.33
N SER A 217 17.78 21.92 -1.90
CA SER A 217 16.37 22.12 -1.50
C SER A 217 15.52 20.93 -1.85
N PHE A 218 15.73 20.36 -3.03
CA PHE A 218 15.01 19.15 -3.47
C PHE A 218 15.33 17.94 -2.57
N SER A 219 16.60 17.66 -2.27
CA SER A 219 16.98 16.54 -1.40
C SER A 219 16.31 16.63 -0.02
N ARG A 220 16.31 17.82 0.59
CA ARG A 220 15.63 18.04 1.89
C ARG A 220 14.12 17.92 1.77
N PHE A 221 13.53 18.54 0.76
CA PHE A 221 12.10 18.47 0.48
C PHE A 221 11.65 17.03 0.27
N PHE A 222 12.33 16.30 -0.63
CA PHE A 222 11.97 14.94 -0.99
C PHE A 222 12.07 14.00 0.22
N LYS A 223 13.22 14.03 0.94
CA LYS A 223 13.38 13.22 2.15
C LYS A 223 12.37 13.57 3.24
N LYS A 224 12.05 14.85 3.41
CA LYS A 224 11.04 15.30 4.38
C LYS A 224 9.64 14.80 4.02
N THR A 225 9.28 14.81 2.74
CA THR A 225 7.93 14.46 2.26
C THR A 225 7.72 12.96 2.09
N THR A 226 8.77 12.20 1.73
CA THR A 226 8.67 10.75 1.42
C THR A 226 9.32 9.86 2.47
N CYS A 227 10.00 10.41 3.47
CA CYS A 227 10.84 9.71 4.45
C CYS A 227 11.99 8.88 3.87
N LYS A 228 12.17 8.90 2.55
CA LYS A 228 13.23 8.21 1.82
C LYS A 228 14.13 9.20 1.11
N THR A 229 15.39 8.83 0.90
CA THR A 229 16.22 9.62 0.00
C THR A 229 15.79 9.40 -1.45
N PHE A 230 16.14 10.34 -2.33
CA PHE A 230 15.88 10.21 -3.75
C PHE A 230 16.54 8.95 -4.35
N VAL A 231 17.77 8.62 -3.91
CA VAL A 231 18.49 7.43 -4.36
C VAL A 231 17.81 6.15 -3.88
N ASP A 232 17.36 6.10 -2.62
CA ASP A 232 16.62 4.95 -2.09
C ASP A 232 15.35 4.71 -2.90
N SER A 233 14.62 5.77 -3.26
CA SER A 233 13.40 5.66 -4.05
C SER A 233 13.64 5.15 -5.47
N ILE A 234 14.75 5.55 -6.11
CA ILE A 234 15.14 4.96 -7.41
C ILE A 234 15.46 3.48 -7.24
N ASN A 235 16.23 3.12 -6.19
CA ASN A 235 16.62 1.74 -5.94
C ASN A 235 15.42 0.85 -5.62
N ASP A 236 14.45 1.33 -4.86
CA ASP A 236 13.20 0.60 -4.58
C ASP A 236 12.45 0.26 -5.88
N ILE A 237 12.33 1.24 -6.79
CA ILE A 237 11.67 1.02 -8.09
C ILE A 237 12.47 0.05 -8.96
N ARG A 238 13.80 0.16 -8.98
CA ARG A 238 14.67 -0.77 -9.71
C ARG A 238 14.57 -2.19 -9.18
N LEU A 239 14.64 -2.35 -7.86
CA LEU A 239 14.54 -3.65 -7.20
C LEU A 239 13.17 -4.28 -7.43
N GLY A 240 12.08 -3.50 -7.35
CA GLY A 240 10.75 -3.99 -7.69
C GLY A 240 10.63 -4.50 -9.13
N ASN A 241 11.23 -3.76 -10.09
CA ASN A 241 11.28 -4.20 -11.49
C ASN A 241 12.18 -5.43 -11.69
N ALA A 242 13.34 -5.48 -11.01
CA ALA A 242 14.24 -6.63 -11.09
C ALA A 242 13.57 -7.89 -10.53
N PHE A 243 12.90 -7.79 -9.37
CA PHE A 243 12.16 -8.91 -8.78
C PHE A 243 11.10 -9.44 -9.73
N ARG A 244 10.34 -8.56 -10.39
CA ARG A 244 9.34 -8.95 -11.37
C ARG A 244 9.96 -9.68 -12.57
N MET A 245 11.06 -9.16 -13.12
CA MET A 245 11.75 -9.82 -14.22
C MET A 245 12.28 -11.20 -13.82
N LEU A 246 12.70 -11.39 -12.57
CA LEU A 246 13.08 -12.71 -12.05
C LEU A 246 11.93 -13.71 -12.01
N MET A 247 10.72 -13.23 -11.74
CA MET A 247 9.53 -14.09 -11.62
C MET A 247 8.89 -14.39 -12.99
N ASP A 248 8.85 -13.41 -13.89
CA ASP A 248 7.99 -13.43 -15.07
C ASP A 248 8.77 -13.54 -16.39
N SER A 249 10.11 -13.67 -16.37
CA SER A 249 10.91 -13.72 -17.59
C SER A 249 11.99 -14.82 -17.58
N SER A 250 12.48 -15.14 -18.78
CA SER A 250 13.63 -16.03 -18.97
C SER A 250 14.98 -15.29 -18.97
N PHE A 251 15.01 -14.03 -18.55
CA PHE A 251 16.26 -13.26 -18.50
C PHE A 251 17.21 -13.78 -17.42
N SER A 252 18.49 -13.81 -17.75
CA SER A 252 19.55 -14.06 -16.77
C SER A 252 19.66 -12.89 -15.77
N ILE A 253 20.23 -13.16 -14.59
CA ILE A 253 20.47 -12.13 -13.56
C ILE A 253 21.28 -10.94 -14.15
N SER A 254 22.24 -11.21 -15.03
CA SER A 254 23.06 -10.16 -15.67
C SER A 254 22.22 -9.28 -16.61
N GLU A 255 21.31 -9.87 -17.38
CA GLU A 255 20.40 -9.13 -18.25
C GLU A 255 19.42 -8.29 -17.44
N ILE A 256 18.89 -8.82 -16.33
CA ILE A 256 18.02 -8.09 -15.42
C ILE A 256 18.75 -6.90 -14.79
N ALA A 257 19.97 -7.13 -14.28
CA ALA A 257 20.79 -6.05 -13.71
C ALA A 257 21.09 -4.94 -14.74
N PHE A 258 21.26 -5.28 -16.01
CA PHE A 258 21.47 -4.29 -17.06
C PHE A 258 20.19 -3.51 -17.42
N LYS A 259 19.02 -4.12 -17.24
CA LYS A 259 17.71 -3.49 -17.52
C LYS A 259 17.20 -2.61 -16.37
N CYS A 260 17.75 -2.73 -15.18
CA CYS A 260 17.40 -1.97 -13.98
C CYS A 260 18.50 -0.98 -13.56
#